data_a26d2dfa68fc3dfeebef330802c68c8c
#
_entry.id   a26d2dfa68fc3dfeebef330802c68c8c
#
_cell.length_a   1.000
_cell.length_b   1.000
_cell.length_c   1.000
_cell.angle_alpha   90.00
_cell.angle_beta   90.00
_cell.angle_gamma   90.00
#
_symmetry.space_group_name_H-M   'P 1'
#
loop_
_entity.id
_entity.type
_entity.pdbx_description
1 polymer ?
#
loop_
_entity_poly.entity_id
_entity_poly.type
_entity_poly.pdbx_seq_one_letter_code
_entity_poly.pdbx_strand_id
1 'polypeptide(L)'
;MGGVTSNKKKNSKEIKDYVSWFEIPAVDFHQAVHFYNKIFGIEMVQNITDVNAMAFFPVTNGIGGAVISGPGSVPSDTGPLIYLNGGKDLSTVLNKVEEAGGRIVMPKTPIGEDAGYFAIFIDCQGNKLALHSKN
;
A
#
# COMPACT_ATOMS: atom_id res chain seq x y z
N MET A 1 28.13 8.56 -14.88
CA MET A 1 27.74 8.63 -15.09
C MET A 1 27.43 9.23 -15.43
N GLY A 2 27.44 9.59 -15.57
CA GLY A 2 27.01 9.89 -15.78
C GLY A 2 26.65 10.44 -16.48
N GLY A 3 26.84 10.62 -16.75
CA GLY A 3 26.53 11.27 -17.40
C GLY A 3 25.83 11.33 -18.21
N VAL A 4 25.70 11.12 -18.60
CA VAL A 4 24.97 11.22 -19.26
C VAL A 4 23.90 11.86 -19.36
N THR A 5 23.77 12.51 -19.16
CA THR A 5 22.65 13.24 -18.90
C THR A 5 22.03 13.88 -20.04
N SER A 6 22.68 14.42 -20.93
CA SER A 6 22.06 15.14 -22.01
C SER A 6 21.40 14.23 -23.00
N ASN A 7 21.91 13.06 -23.20
CA ASN A 7 21.35 12.21 -24.17
C ASN A 7 19.97 11.75 -23.87
N LYS A 8 19.70 11.42 -22.66
CA LYS A 8 18.42 10.87 -22.34
C LYS A 8 17.34 11.88 -22.48
N LYS A 9 17.64 13.15 -22.46
CA LYS A 9 16.60 14.11 -22.55
C LYS A 9 15.92 14.16 -23.87
N LYS A 10 16.60 13.82 -24.91
CA LYS A 10 16.02 13.92 -26.23
C LYS A 10 15.01 12.85 -26.50
N ASN A 11 15.27 11.65 -26.04
CA ASN A 11 14.44 10.51 -26.37
C ASN A 11 13.67 9.94 -25.23
N SER A 12 14.00 10.32 -24.03
CA SER A 12 13.29 9.73 -22.89
C SER A 12 12.04 10.51 -22.60
N LYS A 13 11.03 9.80 -22.19
CA LYS A 13 9.80 10.36 -21.70
C LYS A 13 9.72 10.13 -20.22
N GLU A 14 9.50 11.18 -19.50
CA GLU A 14 9.37 11.11 -18.07
C GLU A 14 7.93 11.30 -17.67
N ILE A 15 7.44 10.45 -16.83
CA ILE A 15 6.10 10.59 -16.26
C ILE A 15 6.25 10.83 -14.78
N LYS A 16 5.26 11.48 -14.22
CA LYS A 16 5.33 11.86 -12.82
C LYS A 16 5.36 10.65 -11.91
N ASP A 17 4.47 9.70 -12.16
CA ASP A 17 4.35 8.51 -11.33
C ASP A 17 4.16 7.29 -12.20
N TYR A 18 4.94 6.25 -11.96
CA TYR A 18 4.74 5.01 -12.70
C TYR A 18 3.55 4.22 -12.22
N VAL A 19 3.17 4.38 -10.95
CA VAL A 19 1.96 3.74 -10.43
C VAL A 19 0.82 4.75 -10.52
N SER A 20 -0.30 4.32 -11.09
CA SER A 20 -1.49 5.18 -11.16
C SER A 20 -2.62 4.69 -10.28
N TRP A 21 -2.58 3.42 -9.90
CA TRP A 21 -3.63 2.77 -9.12
C TRP A 21 -3.05 1.50 -8.51
N PHE A 22 -3.54 1.07 -7.37
CA PHE A 22 -3.16 -0.23 -6.81
C PHE A 22 -4.39 -0.95 -6.29
N GLU A 23 -4.32 -2.29 -6.27
CA GLU A 23 -5.40 -3.11 -5.73
C GLU A 23 -4.82 -4.15 -4.79
N ILE A 24 -5.49 -4.31 -3.65
CA ILE A 24 -5.12 -5.28 -2.63
C ILE A 24 -6.21 -6.34 -2.60
N PRO A 25 -5.89 -7.59 -2.99
CA PRO A 25 -6.91 -8.63 -3.05
C PRO A 25 -7.31 -9.13 -1.67
N ALA A 26 -8.58 -9.52 -1.54
CA ALA A 26 -9.11 -10.05 -0.30
C ALA A 26 -10.04 -11.21 -0.60
N VAL A 27 -10.04 -12.20 0.28
CA VAL A 27 -11.03 -13.28 0.26
C VAL A 27 -12.20 -12.86 1.14
N ASP A 28 -11.93 -12.39 2.35
CA ASP A 28 -12.96 -11.89 3.24
C ASP A 28 -12.96 -10.37 3.16
N PHE A 29 -13.85 -9.84 2.32
CA PHE A 29 -13.89 -8.42 2.03
C PHE A 29 -14.10 -7.56 3.27
N HIS A 30 -15.10 -7.91 4.07
CA HIS A 30 -15.43 -7.09 5.23
C HIS A 30 -14.31 -7.09 6.28
N GLN A 31 -13.66 -8.22 6.45
CA GLN A 31 -12.52 -8.30 7.34
C GLN A 31 -11.36 -7.43 6.85
N ALA A 32 -11.10 -7.46 5.54
CA ALA A 32 -10.04 -6.65 4.96
C ALA A 32 -10.31 -5.16 5.10
N VAL A 33 -11.56 -4.75 4.84
CA VAL A 33 -11.95 -3.35 5.00
C VAL A 33 -11.79 -2.90 6.44
N HIS A 34 -12.25 -3.73 7.37
CA HIS A 34 -12.10 -3.40 8.79
C HIS A 34 -10.63 -3.24 9.18
N PHE A 35 -9.78 -4.11 8.67
CA PHE A 35 -8.35 -4.06 8.94
C PHE A 35 -7.75 -2.73 8.50
N TYR A 36 -7.97 -2.36 7.24
CA TYR A 36 -7.37 -1.13 6.70
C TYR A 36 -7.99 0.13 7.29
N ASN A 37 -9.29 0.10 7.55
CA ASN A 37 -9.92 1.23 8.25
C ASN A 37 -9.28 1.44 9.61
N LYS A 38 -8.99 0.35 10.31
CA LYS A 38 -8.43 0.45 11.65
C LYS A 38 -6.99 0.94 11.66
N ILE A 39 -6.13 0.36 10.82
CA ILE A 39 -4.71 0.73 10.89
C ILE A 39 -4.46 2.13 10.38
N PHE A 40 -5.26 2.62 9.41
CA PHE A 40 -5.10 3.97 8.88
C PHE A 40 -6.01 4.99 9.51
N GLY A 41 -6.98 4.56 10.31
CA GLY A 41 -7.94 5.49 10.92
C GLY A 41 -8.82 6.17 9.88
N ILE A 42 -9.31 5.39 8.90
CA ILE A 42 -10.09 5.91 7.78
C ILE A 42 -11.42 5.18 7.68
N GLU A 43 -12.26 5.66 6.78
CA GLU A 43 -13.48 4.97 6.38
C GLU A 43 -13.49 4.83 4.88
N MET A 44 -13.28 3.61 4.40
CA MET A 44 -13.25 3.33 2.98
C MET A 44 -14.66 3.33 2.41
N VAL A 45 -14.82 3.91 1.24
CA VAL A 45 -16.10 3.91 0.52
C VAL A 45 -16.21 2.58 -0.24
N GLN A 46 -17.35 1.91 -0.08
CA GLN A 46 -17.53 0.57 -0.65
C GLN A 46 -18.49 0.58 -1.82
N ASN A 47 -18.21 -0.28 -2.78
CA ASN A 47 -19.10 -0.53 -3.92
C ASN A 47 -19.17 -2.03 -4.12
N ILE A 48 -20.34 -2.61 -3.80
CA ILE A 48 -20.53 -4.05 -3.82
C ILE A 48 -21.53 -4.39 -4.93
N THR A 49 -21.13 -5.30 -5.82
CA THR A 49 -21.97 -5.77 -6.91
C THR A 49 -22.17 -7.28 -6.76
N ASP A 50 -22.92 -7.88 -7.69
CA ASP A 50 -23.11 -9.33 -7.67
C ASP A 50 -21.82 -10.09 -7.97
N VAL A 51 -20.85 -9.44 -8.63
CA VAL A 51 -19.65 -10.11 -9.08
C VAL A 51 -18.49 -9.86 -8.13
N ASN A 52 -18.33 -8.62 -7.66
CA ASN A 52 -17.19 -8.29 -6.83
C ASN A 52 -17.54 -7.19 -5.83
N ALA A 53 -16.60 -6.91 -4.96
CA ALA A 53 -16.71 -5.84 -3.98
C ALA A 53 -15.42 -5.04 -3.99
N MET A 54 -15.53 -3.72 -3.88
CA MET A 54 -14.38 -2.83 -3.82
C MET A 54 -14.56 -1.83 -2.69
N ALA A 55 -13.46 -1.52 -2.02
CA ALA A 55 -13.43 -0.47 -1.01
C ALA A 55 -12.27 0.45 -1.35
N PHE A 56 -12.53 1.73 -1.43
CA PHE A 56 -11.57 2.71 -1.92
C PHE A 56 -10.89 3.45 -0.79
N PHE A 57 -9.56 3.53 -0.86
CA PHE A 57 -8.81 4.36 0.06
C PHE A 57 -9.11 5.83 -0.21
N PRO A 58 -9.46 6.62 0.81
CA PRO A 58 -9.73 8.04 0.57
C PRO A 58 -8.44 8.75 0.21
N VAL A 59 -8.49 9.52 -0.87
CA VAL A 59 -7.33 10.26 -1.34
C VAL A 59 -7.80 11.54 -2.00
N THR A 60 -6.99 12.60 -1.91
CA THR A 60 -7.36 13.88 -2.48
C THR A 60 -6.63 14.13 -3.78
N ASN A 61 -5.33 14.26 -3.77
CA ASN A 61 -4.56 14.62 -4.96
C ASN A 61 -3.42 13.66 -5.20
N GLY A 62 -3.62 12.39 -4.95
CA GLY A 62 -2.56 11.42 -5.09
C GLY A 62 -3.05 10.16 -5.76
N ILE A 63 -2.21 9.16 -5.72
CA ILE A 63 -2.53 7.86 -6.27
C ILE A 63 -3.46 7.13 -5.31
N GLY A 64 -4.60 6.69 -5.83
CA GLY A 64 -5.55 5.94 -5.05
C GLY A 64 -5.42 4.46 -5.26
N GLY A 65 -6.21 3.71 -4.51
CA GLY A 65 -6.26 2.26 -4.62
C GLY A 65 -7.47 1.71 -3.91
N ALA A 66 -7.60 0.39 -3.95
CA ALA A 66 -8.77 -0.27 -3.40
C ALA A 66 -8.40 -1.64 -2.84
N VAL A 67 -9.21 -2.07 -1.86
CA VAL A 67 -9.29 -3.48 -1.51
C VAL A 67 -10.34 -4.08 -2.43
N ILE A 68 -10.03 -5.21 -3.03
CA ILE A 68 -10.94 -5.84 -3.99
C ILE A 68 -11.13 -7.31 -3.66
N SER A 69 -12.39 -7.78 -3.78
CA SER A 69 -12.73 -9.18 -3.58
C SER A 69 -13.58 -9.65 -4.75
N GLY A 70 -13.42 -10.89 -5.14
CA GLY A 70 -14.17 -11.47 -6.25
C GLY A 70 -13.30 -12.41 -7.06
N PRO A 71 -13.77 -12.86 -8.23
CA PRO A 71 -12.99 -13.78 -9.05
C PRO A 71 -11.64 -13.20 -9.43
N GLY A 72 -10.59 -13.97 -9.22
CA GLY A 72 -9.24 -13.53 -9.54
C GLY A 72 -8.54 -12.74 -8.46
N SER A 73 -9.23 -12.37 -7.38
CA SER A 73 -8.64 -11.60 -6.29
C SER A 73 -8.05 -12.55 -5.26
N VAL A 74 -6.81 -12.96 -5.49
CA VAL A 74 -6.13 -13.97 -4.66
C VAL A 74 -5.03 -13.29 -3.84
N PRO A 75 -5.16 -13.25 -2.52
CA PRO A 75 -4.10 -12.70 -1.67
C PRO A 75 -2.81 -13.51 -1.77
N SER A 76 -1.69 -12.83 -1.62
CA SER A 76 -0.39 -13.48 -1.71
C SER A 76 0.67 -12.67 -0.96
N ASP A 77 1.67 -13.37 -0.44
CA ASP A 77 2.82 -12.72 0.18
C ASP A 77 4.02 -12.66 -0.77
N THR A 78 3.79 -12.95 -2.05
CA THR A 78 4.82 -12.88 -3.09
C THR A 78 4.39 -11.90 -4.17
N GLY A 79 5.31 -11.59 -5.08
CA GLY A 79 5.03 -10.64 -6.15
C GLY A 79 5.47 -9.23 -5.80
N PRO A 80 4.97 -8.24 -6.52
CA PRO A 80 5.36 -6.85 -6.26
C PRO A 80 5.03 -6.40 -4.85
N LEU A 81 5.89 -5.57 -4.30
CA LEU A 81 5.68 -5.03 -2.96
C LEU A 81 5.20 -3.60 -3.07
N ILE A 82 4.03 -3.34 -2.52
CA ILE A 82 3.44 -2.01 -2.51
C ILE A 82 3.82 -1.33 -1.20
N TYR A 83 4.39 -0.13 -1.31
CA TYR A 83 4.71 0.69 -0.14
C TYR A 83 3.57 1.67 0.06
N LEU A 84 2.86 1.51 1.15
CA LEU A 84 1.78 2.41 1.51
C LEU A 84 2.33 3.58 2.31
N ASN A 85 1.70 4.73 2.18
CA ASN A 85 2.13 5.93 2.86
C ASN A 85 1.79 5.82 4.35
N GLY A 86 2.82 5.78 5.17
CA GLY A 86 2.67 5.65 6.62
C GLY A 86 2.45 6.97 7.35
N GLY A 87 2.29 8.07 6.62
CA GLY A 87 2.10 9.36 7.25
C GLY A 87 3.41 9.98 7.69
N LYS A 88 3.36 10.80 8.70
CA LYS A 88 4.57 11.43 9.22
C LYS A 88 5.50 10.42 9.86
N ASP A 89 4.93 9.45 10.53
CA ASP A 89 5.69 8.40 11.23
C ASP A 89 4.90 7.12 11.07
N LEU A 90 5.46 6.17 10.37
CA LEU A 90 4.76 4.93 10.06
C LEU A 90 4.41 4.11 11.32
N SER A 91 5.02 4.42 12.45
CA SER A 91 4.70 3.72 13.70
C SER A 91 3.23 3.86 14.07
N THR A 92 2.61 4.97 13.70
CA THR A 92 1.19 5.18 13.99
C THR A 92 0.33 4.10 13.33
N VAL A 93 0.67 3.72 12.12
CA VAL A 93 -0.04 2.66 11.39
C VAL A 93 0.45 1.29 11.85
N LEU A 94 1.76 1.11 11.90
CA LEU A 94 2.36 -0.18 12.19
C LEU A 94 1.92 -0.74 13.54
N ASN A 95 1.80 0.12 14.55
CA ASN A 95 1.45 -0.31 15.88
C ASN A 95 0.02 -0.86 15.99
N LYS A 96 -0.80 -0.66 14.97
CA LYS A 96 -2.17 -1.17 14.96
C LYS A 96 -2.31 -2.45 14.15
N VAL A 97 -1.25 -2.86 13.44
CA VAL A 97 -1.34 -3.98 12.51
C VAL A 97 -1.72 -5.28 13.22
N GLU A 98 -1.03 -5.62 14.30
CA GLU A 98 -1.27 -6.91 14.95
C GLU A 98 -2.61 -6.97 15.67
N GLU A 99 -3.02 -5.90 16.31
CA GLU A 99 -4.33 -5.92 16.96
C GLU A 99 -5.46 -5.92 15.94
N ALA A 100 -5.19 -5.48 14.70
CA ALA A 100 -6.20 -5.51 13.64
C ALA A 100 -6.25 -6.86 12.90
N GLY A 101 -5.34 -7.78 13.23
CA GLY A 101 -5.36 -9.11 12.64
C GLY A 101 -4.24 -9.41 11.67
N GLY A 102 -3.29 -8.50 11.52
CA GLY A 102 -2.13 -8.70 10.66
C GLY A 102 -0.91 -9.13 11.45
N ARG A 103 0.24 -9.11 10.80
CA ARG A 103 1.49 -9.56 11.43
C ARG A 103 2.63 -8.69 10.93
N ILE A 104 3.47 -8.23 11.84
CA ILE A 104 4.65 -7.46 11.49
C ILE A 104 5.76 -8.43 11.11
N VAL A 105 6.29 -8.26 9.89
CA VAL A 105 7.40 -9.09 9.39
C VAL A 105 8.72 -8.38 9.62
N MET A 106 8.76 -7.08 9.36
CA MET A 106 9.97 -6.29 9.57
C MET A 106 9.56 -5.00 10.28
N PRO A 107 10.18 -4.70 11.44
CA PRO A 107 9.80 -3.49 12.17
C PRO A 107 10.32 -2.25 11.46
N LYS A 108 9.99 -1.08 11.99
CA LYS A 108 10.44 0.18 11.44
C LYS A 108 11.96 0.18 11.33
N THR A 109 12.43 0.41 10.12
CA THR A 109 13.83 0.26 9.75
C THR A 109 14.28 1.48 8.94
N PRO A 110 15.41 2.10 9.27
CA PRO A 110 15.90 3.23 8.47
C PRO A 110 16.36 2.75 7.10
N ILE A 111 16.03 3.54 6.08
CA ILE A 111 16.48 3.25 4.73
C ILE A 111 17.87 3.83 4.51
N GLY A 112 18.15 4.95 5.16
CA GLY A 112 19.46 5.60 5.06
C GLY A 112 19.36 6.93 4.33
N GLU A 113 20.30 7.81 4.62
CA GLU A 113 20.50 9.07 3.89
C GLU A 113 19.24 9.82 3.52
N ASP A 114 18.45 10.18 4.50
CA ASP A 114 17.26 11.00 4.30
C ASP A 114 16.15 10.35 3.49
N ALA A 115 16.23 9.05 3.24
CA ALA A 115 15.17 8.34 2.54
C ALA A 115 14.03 7.93 3.47
N GLY A 116 14.21 8.09 4.77
CA GLY A 116 13.16 7.78 5.73
C GLY A 116 13.23 6.36 6.24
N TYR A 117 12.05 5.80 6.50
CA TYR A 117 11.92 4.50 7.16
C TYR A 117 10.91 3.65 6.42
N PHE A 118 11.03 2.35 6.60
CA PHE A 118 10.05 1.41 6.09
C PHE A 118 9.81 0.30 7.10
N ALA A 119 8.72 -0.40 6.90
CA ALA A 119 8.38 -1.59 7.65
C ALA A 119 7.62 -2.52 6.73
N ILE A 120 7.58 -3.81 7.04
CA ILE A 120 6.86 -4.79 6.23
C ILE A 120 5.90 -5.54 7.13
N PHE A 121 4.68 -5.75 6.63
CA PHE A 121 3.67 -6.49 7.36
C PHE A 121 2.89 -7.40 6.42
N ILE A 122 2.23 -8.39 7.02
CA ILE A 122 1.26 -9.24 6.34
C ILE A 122 -0.10 -8.79 6.83
N ASP A 123 -1.02 -8.50 5.92
CA ASP A 123 -2.35 -8.07 6.33
C ASP A 123 -3.21 -9.27 6.77
N CYS A 124 -4.45 -9.01 7.15
CA CYS A 124 -5.32 -10.06 7.66
C CYS A 124 -5.74 -11.07 6.60
N GLN A 125 -5.44 -10.80 5.33
CA GLN A 125 -5.78 -11.70 4.22
C GLN A 125 -4.57 -12.48 3.71
N GLY A 126 -3.38 -12.17 4.20
CA GLY A 126 -2.16 -12.85 3.78
C GLY A 126 -1.35 -12.11 2.74
N ASN A 127 -1.68 -10.86 2.45
CA ASN A 127 -0.88 -10.04 1.54
C ASN A 127 0.29 -9.43 2.27
N LYS A 128 1.45 -9.37 1.59
CA LYS A 128 2.61 -8.69 2.12
C LYS A 128 2.66 -7.27 1.55
N LEU A 129 2.74 -6.30 2.42
CA LEU A 129 2.83 -4.89 2.07
C LEU A 129 3.90 -4.21 2.91
N ALA A 130 4.29 -3.03 2.49
CA ALA A 130 5.25 -2.23 3.23
C ALA A 130 4.62 -0.89 3.58
N LEU A 131 5.21 -0.24 4.58
CA LEU A 131 4.89 1.13 4.95
C LEU A 131 6.13 1.97 4.77
N HIS A 132 5.95 3.23 4.42
CA HIS A 132 7.05 4.17 4.31
C HIS A 132 6.65 5.48 4.98
N SER A 133 7.60 6.11 5.66
CA SER A 133 7.43 7.45 6.18
C SER A 133 8.78 8.14 6.21
N LYS A 134 8.78 9.47 6.25
CA LYS A 134 9.99 10.23 6.28
C LYS A 134 10.65 10.18 7.66
N ASN A 135 9.85 10.12 8.70
CA ASN A 135 10.34 10.12 10.08
C ASN A 135 10.10 8.81 10.78
#